data_e3339a50ffe3b80eaca534cf2ffd5f53
#
_entry.id   e3339a50ffe3b80eaca534cf2ffd5f53
#
_cell.length_a   1.000
_cell.length_b   1.000
_cell.length_c   1.000
_cell.angle_alpha   90.00
_cell.angle_beta   90.00
_cell.angle_gamma   90.00
#
_symmetry.space_group_name_H-M   'P 1'
#
loop_
_entity.id
_entity.type
_entity.pdbx_description
1 polymer ?
#
loop_
_entity_poly.entity_id
_entity_poly.type
_entity_poly.pdbx_seq_one_letter_code
_entity_poly.pdbx_strand_id
1 'polypeptide(L)'
;MSSTATPPASPGAASAAECAVGDPLAASGDSDDRRFGGIARLYGTAGFARIRAAHGVVVGIGGVGSWAAEALARSGVGRLTLIDLDVVAESNLNRQAHATLANLGRNKVDAMQERVASFAPDCAVTLVDDFVTPDNVAALIPADASFVIDAIDQVRAKAALVAHCVARRLPVLVCGGAGGKTDASRLTTSDLALTAHDALLSKLRATLRREYAFPRGDKKFRVTAIYSTEPQAGAPADGGAGLACAGYGSAMHMTASMGLLAAGCALDLVGR
;
A
#
# COMPACT_ATOMS: atom_id res chain seq x y z
N MET A 1 -50.85 -59.49 -36.68
CA MET A 1 -51.23 -58.62 -35.53
C MET A 1 -50.03 -57.73 -35.26
N SER A 2 -49.99 -56.61 -35.95
CA SER A 2 -48.88 -55.63 -35.83
C SER A 2 -49.29 -54.55 -34.86
N SER A 3 -48.51 -54.38 -33.78
CA SER A 3 -48.66 -53.31 -32.80
C SER A 3 -47.62 -52.26 -33.12
N THR A 4 -48.05 -51.11 -33.57
CA THR A 4 -47.22 -49.90 -33.78
C THR A 4 -47.15 -49.11 -32.49
N ALA A 5 -45.96 -49.04 -31.85
CA ALA A 5 -45.73 -48.19 -30.71
C ALA A 5 -45.21 -46.81 -31.18
N THR A 6 -45.90 -45.76 -30.76
CA THR A 6 -45.54 -44.36 -30.96
C THR A 6 -44.40 -43.95 -30.04
N PRO A 7 -43.34 -43.22 -30.45
CA PRO A 7 -42.31 -42.72 -29.56
C PRO A 7 -42.79 -41.50 -28.74
N PRO A 8 -42.25 -41.28 -27.54
CA PRO A 8 -42.65 -40.14 -26.72
C PRO A 8 -41.99 -38.84 -27.19
N ALA A 9 -42.73 -37.73 -26.98
CA ALA A 9 -42.34 -36.36 -27.34
C ALA A 9 -41.13 -35.86 -26.51
N SER A 10 -40.25 -35.15 -27.17
CA SER A 10 -39.09 -34.43 -26.58
C SER A 10 -39.55 -33.27 -25.71
N PRO A 11 -38.90 -33.05 -24.55
CA PRO A 11 -39.16 -31.85 -23.74
C PRO A 11 -38.57 -30.60 -24.38
N GLY A 12 -39.36 -29.52 -24.31
CA GLY A 12 -39.10 -28.23 -24.94
C GLY A 12 -37.79 -27.58 -24.43
N ALA A 13 -37.13 -26.91 -25.34
CA ALA A 13 -35.99 -26.05 -25.11
C ALA A 13 -36.35 -24.89 -24.18
N ALA A 14 -35.69 -24.85 -23.01
CA ALA A 14 -35.71 -23.68 -22.15
C ALA A 14 -34.95 -22.55 -22.81
N SER A 15 -35.61 -21.43 -23.01
CA SER A 15 -35.05 -20.16 -23.50
C SER A 15 -33.96 -19.69 -22.55
N ALA A 16 -32.72 -19.65 -23.02
CA ALA A 16 -31.62 -18.96 -22.36
C ALA A 16 -31.94 -17.46 -22.37
N ALA A 17 -32.26 -16.92 -21.19
CA ALA A 17 -32.30 -15.47 -21.02
C ALA A 17 -30.86 -14.95 -21.17
N GLU A 18 -30.58 -14.26 -22.27
CA GLU A 18 -29.37 -13.47 -22.46
C GLU A 18 -29.31 -12.41 -21.37
N CYS A 19 -28.39 -12.59 -20.44
CA CYS A 19 -27.98 -11.55 -19.52
C CYS A 19 -27.23 -10.51 -20.35
N ALA A 20 -27.90 -9.44 -20.74
CA ALA A 20 -27.28 -8.30 -21.41
C ALA A 20 -26.25 -7.70 -20.45
N VAL A 21 -24.98 -7.98 -20.70
CA VAL A 21 -23.86 -7.26 -20.08
C VAL A 21 -23.88 -5.86 -20.71
N GLY A 22 -24.44 -4.91 -19.96
CA GLY A 22 -24.41 -3.50 -20.38
C GLY A 22 -22.99 -3.03 -20.55
N ASP A 23 -22.76 -2.22 -21.57
CA ASP A 23 -21.48 -1.60 -21.92
C ASP A 23 -20.90 -0.87 -20.68
N PRO A 24 -19.72 -1.24 -20.16
CA PRO A 24 -19.15 -0.65 -18.94
C PRO A 24 -18.66 0.79 -19.14
N LEU A 25 -18.73 1.37 -20.34
CA LEU A 25 -18.14 2.67 -20.68
C LEU A 25 -19.12 3.83 -20.87
N ALA A 26 -20.43 3.61 -20.71
CA ALA A 26 -21.43 4.66 -20.96
C ALA A 26 -22.03 5.25 -19.67
N ALA A 27 -21.24 5.92 -18.82
CA ALA A 27 -21.81 6.80 -17.78
C ALA A 27 -20.73 7.69 -17.14
N SER A 28 -20.42 8.82 -17.70
CA SER A 28 -19.36 9.74 -17.24
C SER A 28 -19.74 10.70 -16.10
N GLY A 29 -20.89 10.57 -15.47
CA GLY A 29 -21.31 11.43 -14.36
C GLY A 29 -21.67 10.72 -13.07
N ASP A 30 -22.15 9.49 -13.16
CA ASP A 30 -22.77 8.75 -12.04
C ASP A 30 -21.89 7.60 -11.51
N SER A 31 -20.83 7.22 -12.26
CA SER A 31 -19.97 6.08 -11.94
C SER A 31 -18.99 6.39 -10.78
N ASP A 32 -18.59 7.65 -10.60
CA ASP A 32 -17.66 8.04 -9.53
C ASP A 32 -18.36 7.95 -8.17
N ASP A 33 -19.61 8.37 -8.07
CA ASP A 33 -20.43 8.26 -6.87
C ASP A 33 -20.67 6.80 -6.44
N ARG A 34 -20.84 5.89 -7.38
CA ARG A 34 -21.06 4.46 -7.06
C ARG A 34 -19.81 3.77 -6.52
N ARG A 35 -18.66 4.02 -7.12
CA ARG A 35 -17.37 3.45 -6.66
C ARG A 35 -16.99 3.96 -5.27
N PHE A 36 -17.19 5.24 -5.01
CA PHE A 36 -16.69 5.91 -3.82
C PHE A 36 -17.79 6.36 -2.84
N GLY A 37 -19.05 6.06 -3.12
CA GLY A 37 -20.18 6.46 -2.25
C GLY A 37 -20.06 5.96 -0.81
N GLY A 38 -19.40 4.81 -0.58
CA GLY A 38 -19.04 4.33 0.76
C GLY A 38 -18.07 5.25 1.48
N ILE A 39 -17.06 5.72 0.78
CA ILE A 39 -16.04 6.63 1.33
C ILE A 39 -16.66 8.00 1.62
N ALA A 40 -17.49 8.52 0.71
CA ALA A 40 -18.21 9.78 0.94
C ALA A 40 -19.14 9.72 2.16
N ARG A 41 -19.77 8.59 2.45
CA ARG A 41 -20.58 8.41 3.68
C ARG A 41 -19.72 8.37 4.95
N LEU A 42 -18.50 7.80 4.89
CA LEU A 42 -17.60 7.73 6.05
C LEU A 42 -16.96 9.07 6.40
N TYR A 43 -16.51 9.82 5.39
CA TYR A 43 -15.76 11.07 5.57
C TYR A 43 -16.59 12.34 5.33
N GLY A 44 -17.85 12.19 4.91
CA GLY A 44 -18.69 13.30 4.46
C GLY A 44 -18.24 13.81 3.08
N THR A 45 -19.10 14.59 2.42
CA THR A 45 -18.82 15.15 1.09
C THR A 45 -17.55 16.01 1.06
N ALA A 46 -17.35 16.86 2.06
CA ALA A 46 -16.16 17.72 2.16
C ALA A 46 -14.88 16.90 2.41
N GLY A 47 -14.94 15.89 3.28
CA GLY A 47 -13.82 14.97 3.54
C GLY A 47 -13.45 14.18 2.30
N PHE A 48 -14.42 13.64 1.58
CA PHE A 48 -14.19 12.94 0.33
C PHE A 48 -13.59 13.86 -0.75
N ALA A 49 -14.07 15.11 -0.86
CA ALA A 49 -13.47 16.07 -1.79
C ALA A 49 -11.99 16.33 -1.47
N ARG A 50 -11.59 16.40 -0.18
CA ARG A 50 -10.17 16.49 0.20
C ARG A 50 -9.38 15.25 -0.17
N ILE A 51 -9.94 14.04 0.03
CA ILE A 51 -9.32 12.77 -0.38
C ILE A 51 -9.11 12.75 -1.90
N ARG A 52 -10.12 13.17 -2.68
CA ARG A 52 -10.01 13.25 -4.15
C ARG A 52 -8.94 14.25 -4.61
N ALA A 53 -8.76 15.36 -3.91
CA ALA A 53 -7.74 16.35 -4.21
C ALA A 53 -6.33 15.97 -3.74
N ALA A 54 -6.21 14.99 -2.84
CA ALA A 54 -4.95 14.61 -2.23
C ALA A 54 -3.96 14.00 -3.22
N HIS A 55 -2.67 14.28 -3.00
CA HIS A 55 -1.55 13.65 -3.66
C HIS A 55 -0.76 12.79 -2.66
N GLY A 56 -0.98 11.50 -2.67
CA GLY A 56 -0.24 10.55 -1.84
C GLY A 56 1.06 10.09 -2.48
N VAL A 57 2.11 9.97 -1.70
CA VAL A 57 3.38 9.36 -2.14
C VAL A 57 3.57 8.05 -1.39
N VAL A 58 3.84 6.97 -2.10
CA VAL A 58 4.17 5.66 -1.51
C VAL A 58 5.59 5.29 -1.93
N VAL A 59 6.47 5.16 -0.95
CA VAL A 59 7.88 4.82 -1.17
C VAL A 59 8.13 3.39 -0.70
N GLY A 60 8.59 2.56 -1.62
CA GLY A 60 8.72 1.11 -1.45
C GLY A 60 7.41 0.38 -1.80
N ILE A 61 7.34 -0.18 -3.02
CA ILE A 61 6.16 -0.90 -3.54
C ILE A 61 6.30 -2.41 -3.32
N GLY A 62 6.73 -2.76 -2.10
CA GLY A 62 6.84 -4.14 -1.64
C GLY A 62 5.55 -4.69 -1.02
N GLY A 63 5.70 -5.62 -0.06
CA GLY A 63 4.57 -6.28 0.61
C GLY A 63 3.67 -5.34 1.41
N VAL A 64 4.17 -4.21 1.89
CA VAL A 64 3.39 -3.21 2.65
C VAL A 64 2.90 -2.11 1.71
N GLY A 65 3.82 -1.49 0.95
CA GLY A 65 3.48 -0.32 0.14
C GLY A 65 2.54 -0.62 -1.02
N SER A 66 2.60 -1.81 -1.62
CA SER A 66 1.66 -2.18 -2.69
C SER A 66 0.20 -2.23 -2.19
N TRP A 67 -0.04 -2.76 -1.00
CA TRP A 67 -1.38 -2.77 -0.39
C TRP A 67 -1.81 -1.39 0.10
N ALA A 68 -0.86 -0.55 0.56
CA ALA A 68 -1.16 0.84 0.87
C ALA A 68 -1.59 1.61 -0.40
N ALA A 69 -0.87 1.49 -1.50
CA ALA A 69 -1.20 2.12 -2.77
C ALA A 69 -2.57 1.67 -3.30
N GLU A 70 -2.86 0.35 -3.25
CA GLU A 70 -4.17 -0.20 -3.63
C GLU A 70 -5.30 0.38 -2.77
N ALA A 71 -5.13 0.40 -1.45
CA ALA A 71 -6.14 0.92 -0.54
C ALA A 71 -6.41 2.41 -0.75
N LEU A 72 -5.38 3.22 -0.97
CA LEU A 72 -5.52 4.65 -1.28
C LEU A 72 -6.30 4.87 -2.58
N ALA A 73 -5.93 4.16 -3.66
CA ALA A 73 -6.62 4.27 -4.94
C ALA A 73 -8.08 3.80 -4.85
N ARG A 74 -8.37 2.67 -4.15
CA ARG A 74 -9.73 2.20 -3.87
C ARG A 74 -10.55 3.13 -2.99
N SER A 75 -9.89 3.98 -2.23
CA SER A 75 -10.54 5.01 -1.39
C SER A 75 -10.74 6.34 -2.10
N GLY A 76 -10.34 6.43 -3.38
CA GLY A 76 -10.58 7.60 -4.20
C GLY A 76 -9.51 8.69 -4.10
N VAL A 77 -8.32 8.41 -3.59
CA VAL A 77 -7.19 9.36 -3.68
C VAL A 77 -6.93 9.69 -5.14
N GLY A 78 -6.94 10.97 -5.47
CA GLY A 78 -6.93 11.40 -6.89
C GLY A 78 -5.57 11.31 -7.55
N ARG A 79 -4.47 11.40 -6.78
CA ARG A 79 -3.10 11.31 -7.32
C ARG A 79 -2.19 10.47 -6.42
N LEU A 80 -1.39 9.61 -7.04
CA LEU A 80 -0.37 8.81 -6.37
C LEU A 80 0.97 8.97 -7.08
N THR A 81 2.04 9.12 -6.31
CA THR A 81 3.41 8.90 -6.79
C THR A 81 3.93 7.61 -6.16
N LEU A 82 4.35 6.67 -7.00
CA LEU A 82 4.90 5.37 -6.60
C LEU A 82 6.41 5.36 -6.85
N ILE A 83 7.19 5.09 -5.81
CA ILE A 83 8.67 5.11 -5.88
C ILE A 83 9.22 3.75 -5.50
N ASP A 84 9.83 3.05 -6.44
CA ASP A 84 10.51 1.74 -6.26
C ASP A 84 11.32 1.43 -7.52
N LEU A 85 12.56 0.92 -7.40
CA LEU A 85 13.42 0.52 -8.53
C LEU A 85 13.38 -0.98 -8.80
N ASP A 86 12.82 -1.79 -7.91
CA ASP A 86 12.86 -3.24 -8.03
C ASP A 86 11.93 -3.77 -9.12
N VAL A 87 12.25 -4.97 -9.58
CA VAL A 87 11.37 -5.78 -10.44
C VAL A 87 10.58 -6.80 -9.62
N VAL A 88 9.48 -7.27 -10.19
CA VAL A 88 8.67 -8.35 -9.62
C VAL A 88 9.45 -9.65 -9.71
N ALA A 89 9.73 -10.26 -8.55
CA ALA A 89 10.38 -11.56 -8.42
C ALA A 89 9.39 -12.64 -7.96
N GLU A 90 9.70 -13.92 -8.23
CA GLU A 90 8.86 -15.04 -7.80
C GLU A 90 8.62 -15.06 -6.28
N SER A 91 9.65 -14.71 -5.49
CA SER A 91 9.55 -14.59 -4.03
C SER A 91 8.60 -13.48 -3.55
N ASN A 92 8.09 -12.64 -4.44
CA ASN A 92 7.14 -11.59 -4.11
C ASN A 92 5.67 -12.04 -4.22
N LEU A 93 5.41 -13.14 -4.94
CA LEU A 93 4.05 -13.64 -5.24
C LEU A 93 3.20 -13.87 -3.98
N ASN A 94 3.83 -14.22 -2.88
CA ASN A 94 3.15 -14.55 -1.63
C ASN A 94 2.60 -13.35 -0.85
N ARG A 95 2.96 -12.08 -1.23
CA ARG A 95 2.60 -10.93 -0.40
C ARG A 95 2.45 -9.58 -1.08
N GLN A 96 2.91 -9.39 -2.32
CA GLN A 96 2.81 -8.11 -3.03
C GLN A 96 1.59 -8.09 -3.95
N ALA A 97 0.78 -7.03 -3.88
CA ALA A 97 -0.52 -6.94 -4.56
C ALA A 97 -0.43 -7.07 -6.09
N HIS A 98 0.60 -6.51 -6.70
CA HIS A 98 0.83 -6.51 -8.15
C HIS A 98 1.63 -7.73 -8.64
N ALA A 99 2.19 -8.52 -7.71
CA ALA A 99 3.00 -9.68 -8.07
C ALA A 99 2.12 -10.83 -8.53
N THR A 100 2.19 -11.15 -9.82
CA THR A 100 1.53 -12.28 -10.48
C THR A 100 2.55 -12.98 -11.40
N LEU A 101 2.28 -14.21 -11.80
CA LEU A 101 3.13 -14.92 -12.76
C LEU A 101 3.32 -14.13 -14.07
N ALA A 102 2.30 -13.41 -14.52
CA ALA A 102 2.34 -12.58 -15.72
C ALA A 102 3.23 -11.33 -15.57
N ASN A 103 3.50 -10.91 -14.34
CA ASN A 103 4.28 -9.69 -14.06
C ASN A 103 5.74 -9.96 -13.68
N LEU A 104 6.19 -11.23 -13.68
CA LEU A 104 7.58 -11.54 -13.35
C LEU A 104 8.57 -10.79 -14.26
N GLY A 105 9.56 -10.15 -13.64
CA GLY A 105 10.59 -9.35 -14.33
C GLY A 105 10.18 -7.93 -14.73
N ARG A 106 8.91 -7.54 -14.56
CA ARG A 106 8.46 -6.17 -14.81
C ARG A 106 8.81 -5.26 -13.62
N ASN A 107 9.00 -3.97 -13.86
CA ASN A 107 9.16 -3.00 -12.78
C ASN A 107 7.93 -3.02 -11.87
N LYS A 108 8.13 -2.97 -10.55
CA LYS A 108 7.03 -3.02 -9.58
C LYS A 108 6.08 -1.83 -9.74
N VAL A 109 6.62 -0.65 -10.02
CA VAL A 109 5.82 0.56 -10.20
C VAL A 109 4.91 0.46 -11.43
N ASP A 110 5.39 -0.11 -12.55
CA ASP A 110 4.59 -0.32 -13.76
C ASP A 110 3.46 -1.33 -13.52
N ALA A 111 3.79 -2.46 -12.90
CA ALA A 111 2.81 -3.49 -12.57
C ALA A 111 1.74 -2.98 -11.59
N MET A 112 2.13 -2.10 -10.66
CA MET A 112 1.19 -1.49 -9.72
C MET A 112 0.32 -0.42 -10.38
N GLN A 113 0.84 0.39 -11.31
CA GLN A 113 0.06 1.36 -12.07
C GLN A 113 -1.03 0.67 -12.89
N GLU A 114 -0.68 -0.39 -13.62
CA GLU A 114 -1.65 -1.18 -14.40
C GLU A 114 -2.75 -1.75 -13.50
N ARG A 115 -2.36 -2.27 -12.33
CA ARG A 115 -3.29 -2.77 -11.35
C ARG A 115 -4.24 -1.68 -10.85
N VAL A 116 -3.73 -0.50 -10.50
CA VAL A 116 -4.55 0.65 -10.08
C VAL A 116 -5.50 1.07 -11.20
N ALA A 117 -5.02 1.16 -12.44
CA ALA A 117 -5.83 1.55 -13.60
C ALA A 117 -7.01 0.59 -13.84
N SER A 118 -6.88 -0.69 -13.46
CA SER A 118 -7.95 -1.69 -13.63
C SER A 118 -9.21 -1.42 -12.80
N PHE A 119 -9.14 -0.63 -11.72
CA PHE A 119 -10.28 -0.31 -10.85
C PHE A 119 -10.41 1.18 -10.51
N ALA A 120 -9.37 1.97 -10.67
CA ALA A 120 -9.36 3.40 -10.42
C ALA A 120 -8.67 4.16 -11.58
N PRO A 121 -9.20 4.11 -12.81
CA PRO A 121 -8.58 4.73 -13.98
C PRO A 121 -8.44 6.25 -13.86
N ASP A 122 -9.25 6.88 -13.01
CA ASP A 122 -9.21 8.33 -12.74
C ASP A 122 -8.13 8.73 -11.72
N CYS A 123 -7.45 7.77 -11.11
CA CYS A 123 -6.32 8.05 -10.22
C CYS A 123 -5.07 8.33 -11.07
N ALA A 124 -4.58 9.58 -11.03
CA ALA A 124 -3.35 9.93 -11.74
C ALA A 124 -2.14 9.32 -11.02
N VAL A 125 -1.47 8.35 -11.64
CA VAL A 125 -0.31 7.66 -11.06
C VAL A 125 0.97 8.11 -11.75
N THR A 126 1.89 8.72 -10.98
CA THR A 126 3.25 9.05 -11.41
C THR A 126 4.20 7.96 -10.94
N LEU A 127 5.04 7.46 -11.83
CA LEU A 127 6.03 6.42 -11.55
C LEU A 127 7.41 7.02 -11.38
N VAL A 128 8.13 6.58 -10.36
CA VAL A 128 9.52 6.92 -10.11
C VAL A 128 10.29 5.61 -9.96
N ASP A 129 10.99 5.25 -11.03
CA ASP A 129 11.82 4.05 -11.10
C ASP A 129 13.23 4.38 -10.57
N ASP A 130 13.31 4.60 -9.25
CA ASP A 130 14.55 4.98 -8.56
C ASP A 130 14.49 4.59 -7.07
N PHE A 131 15.65 4.49 -6.43
CA PHE A 131 15.78 4.36 -4.98
C PHE A 131 15.89 5.71 -4.31
N VAL A 132 15.20 5.87 -3.18
CA VAL A 132 15.41 7.05 -2.33
C VAL A 132 16.79 6.98 -1.65
N THR A 133 17.53 8.05 -1.76
CA THR A 133 18.81 8.26 -1.10
C THR A 133 18.84 9.62 -0.39
N PRO A 134 19.81 9.87 0.51
CA PRO A 134 19.98 11.21 1.08
C PRO A 134 20.18 12.31 0.04
N ASP A 135 20.79 11.98 -1.11
CA ASP A 135 21.17 12.94 -2.12
C ASP A 135 20.02 13.28 -3.09
N ASN A 136 19.06 12.36 -3.31
CA ASN A 136 17.99 12.55 -4.28
C ASN A 136 16.60 12.74 -3.66
N VAL A 137 16.41 12.52 -2.37
CA VAL A 137 15.09 12.56 -1.71
C VAL A 137 14.34 13.87 -1.97
N ALA A 138 15.04 14.99 -2.01
CA ALA A 138 14.44 16.30 -2.25
C ALA A 138 13.88 16.45 -3.67
N ALA A 139 14.47 15.77 -4.65
CA ALA A 139 14.02 15.78 -6.04
C ALA A 139 12.87 14.77 -6.28
N LEU A 140 12.88 13.65 -5.55
CA LEU A 140 11.90 12.57 -5.74
C LEU A 140 10.54 12.84 -5.07
N ILE A 141 10.51 13.61 -3.96
CA ILE A 141 9.26 13.88 -3.25
C ILE A 141 8.59 15.14 -3.80
N PRO A 142 7.43 15.03 -4.46
CA PRO A 142 6.73 16.17 -5.05
C PRO A 142 6.48 17.31 -4.06
N ALA A 143 6.57 18.54 -4.55
CA ALA A 143 6.35 19.72 -3.72
C ALA A 143 4.91 19.83 -3.21
N ASP A 144 3.97 19.31 -3.96
CA ASP A 144 2.52 19.33 -3.69
C ASP A 144 1.99 18.03 -3.06
N ALA A 145 2.89 17.16 -2.57
CA ALA A 145 2.49 15.96 -1.84
C ALA A 145 1.69 16.33 -0.58
N SER A 146 0.57 15.66 -0.37
CA SER A 146 -0.28 15.81 0.82
C SER A 146 0.22 14.97 2.00
N PHE A 147 0.79 13.81 1.71
CA PHE A 147 1.40 12.90 2.68
C PHE A 147 2.34 11.89 2.00
N VAL A 148 3.19 11.27 2.81
CA VAL A 148 4.10 10.20 2.38
C VAL A 148 3.86 8.96 3.23
N ILE A 149 3.75 7.78 2.59
CA ILE A 149 3.84 6.47 3.25
C ILE A 149 5.22 5.88 2.94
N ASP A 150 6.00 5.69 3.99
CA ASP A 150 7.33 5.13 3.94
C ASP A 150 7.28 3.62 4.28
N ALA A 151 7.36 2.79 3.26
CA ALA A 151 7.41 1.34 3.33
C ALA A 151 8.79 0.74 2.98
N ILE A 152 9.85 1.56 3.04
CA ILE A 152 11.24 1.14 2.79
C ILE A 152 11.74 0.30 3.96
N ASP A 153 12.61 -0.67 3.71
CA ASP A 153 13.31 -1.48 4.73
C ASP A 153 14.76 -1.04 4.99
N GLN A 154 15.31 -0.16 4.15
CA GLN A 154 16.68 0.37 4.29
C GLN A 154 16.71 1.58 5.23
N VAL A 155 17.35 1.43 6.39
CA VAL A 155 17.40 2.45 7.45
C VAL A 155 17.91 3.81 6.97
N ARG A 156 18.96 3.84 6.11
CA ARG A 156 19.58 5.09 5.66
C ARG A 156 18.64 5.90 4.77
N ALA A 157 18.02 5.24 3.78
CA ALA A 157 17.03 5.85 2.90
C ALA A 157 15.80 6.33 3.69
N LYS A 158 15.28 5.46 4.58
CA LYS A 158 14.17 5.76 5.47
C LYS A 158 14.43 6.98 6.36
N ALA A 159 15.63 7.09 6.93
CA ALA A 159 16.02 8.23 7.76
C ALA A 159 16.07 9.54 6.95
N ALA A 160 16.64 9.51 5.75
CA ALA A 160 16.68 10.67 4.86
C ALA A 160 15.26 11.13 4.48
N LEU A 161 14.39 10.19 4.11
CA LEU A 161 12.99 10.46 3.76
C LEU A 161 12.24 11.11 4.93
N VAL A 162 12.32 10.51 6.11
CA VAL A 162 11.66 11.03 7.32
C VAL A 162 12.17 12.42 7.68
N ALA A 163 13.48 12.63 7.65
CA ALA A 163 14.09 13.93 7.95
C ALA A 163 13.65 15.00 6.95
N HIS A 164 13.64 14.67 5.65
CA HIS A 164 13.16 15.57 4.59
C HIS A 164 11.69 15.96 4.78
N CYS A 165 10.82 14.98 5.04
CA CYS A 165 9.39 15.25 5.26
C CYS A 165 9.17 16.13 6.50
N VAL A 166 9.83 15.83 7.62
CA VAL A 166 9.72 16.63 8.86
C VAL A 166 10.19 18.06 8.64
N ALA A 167 11.32 18.26 7.96
CA ALA A 167 11.84 19.59 7.64
C ALA A 167 10.86 20.42 6.80
N ARG A 168 10.12 19.79 5.89
CA ARG A 168 9.07 20.39 5.05
C ARG A 168 7.70 20.50 5.74
N ARG A 169 7.53 19.98 6.94
CA ARG A 169 6.22 19.79 7.60
C ARG A 169 5.24 18.96 6.76
N LEU A 170 5.77 18.08 5.92
CA LEU A 170 5.00 17.13 5.14
C LEU A 170 4.69 15.89 6.02
N PRO A 171 3.42 15.54 6.22
CA PRO A 171 3.07 14.36 7.00
C PRO A 171 3.71 13.08 6.43
N VAL A 172 4.36 12.31 7.30
CA VAL A 172 4.96 11.04 6.92
C VAL A 172 4.50 9.93 7.87
N LEU A 173 4.04 8.82 7.27
CA LEU A 173 3.61 7.61 7.95
C LEU A 173 4.68 6.54 7.70
N VAL A 174 5.32 6.08 8.77
CA VAL A 174 6.48 5.20 8.69
C VAL A 174 6.09 3.77 9.06
N CYS A 175 6.21 2.85 8.12
CA CYS A 175 5.96 1.43 8.38
C CYS A 175 7.19 0.76 8.98
N GLY A 176 6.98 -0.03 10.03
CA GLY A 176 7.98 -0.89 10.64
C GLY A 176 8.21 -2.18 9.87
N GLY A 177 8.96 -3.11 10.46
CA GLY A 177 9.23 -4.42 9.91
C GLY A 177 8.04 -5.37 10.04
N ALA A 178 7.56 -5.92 8.91
CA ALA A 178 6.51 -6.96 8.91
C ALA A 178 7.07 -8.38 8.95
N GLY A 179 8.36 -8.56 8.67
CA GLY A 179 9.00 -9.88 8.67
C GLY A 179 9.13 -10.48 10.07
N GLY A 180 8.98 -11.83 10.17
CA GLY A 180 9.05 -12.58 11.41
C GLY A 180 7.86 -12.37 12.36
N LYS A 181 6.74 -11.88 11.85
CA LYS A 181 5.50 -11.60 12.60
C LYS A 181 4.32 -12.30 11.95
N THR A 182 3.37 -12.75 12.77
CA THR A 182 2.23 -13.58 12.34
C THR A 182 0.88 -13.07 12.86
N ASP A 183 0.87 -12.21 13.88
CA ASP A 183 -0.35 -11.73 14.51
C ASP A 183 -0.68 -10.30 14.07
N ALA A 184 -1.54 -10.18 13.06
CA ALA A 184 -1.99 -8.89 12.54
C ALA A 184 -2.83 -8.09 13.56
N SER A 185 -3.43 -8.73 14.57
CA SER A 185 -4.20 -8.05 15.62
C SER A 185 -3.31 -7.18 16.53
N ARG A 186 -2.00 -7.40 16.50
CA ARG A 186 -1.00 -6.62 17.25
C ARG A 186 -0.44 -5.43 16.50
N LEU A 187 -0.95 -5.14 15.30
CA LEU A 187 -0.63 -3.91 14.58
C LEU A 187 -1.21 -2.71 15.31
N THR A 188 -0.40 -1.67 15.43
CA THR A 188 -0.76 -0.44 16.14
C THR A 188 -0.05 0.76 15.54
N THR A 189 -0.43 1.95 16.00
CA THR A 189 0.19 3.21 15.63
C THR A 189 0.67 3.96 16.87
N SER A 190 1.81 4.61 16.77
CA SER A 190 2.28 5.55 17.79
C SER A 190 3.22 6.59 17.19
N ASP A 191 3.68 7.54 18.00
CA ASP A 191 4.83 8.36 17.59
C ASP A 191 6.07 7.48 17.43
N LEU A 192 6.85 7.71 16.38
CA LEU A 192 8.07 6.94 16.07
C LEU A 192 9.05 6.89 17.26
N ALA A 193 9.12 7.96 18.07
CA ALA A 193 9.98 8.01 19.26
C ALA A 193 9.61 6.96 20.30
N LEU A 194 8.35 6.52 20.34
CA LEU A 194 7.77 5.66 21.37
C LEU A 194 7.58 4.20 20.94
N THR A 195 7.96 3.85 19.71
CA THR A 195 7.80 2.49 19.18
C THR A 195 8.66 1.47 19.93
N ALA A 196 8.14 0.25 20.10
CA ALA A 196 8.81 -0.87 20.75
C ALA A 196 8.71 -2.14 19.89
N HIS A 197 9.52 -3.15 20.19
CA HIS A 197 9.49 -4.48 19.54
C HIS A 197 9.68 -4.48 18.02
N ASP A 198 10.32 -3.44 17.47
CA ASP A 198 10.62 -3.31 16.06
C ASP A 198 12.09 -2.90 15.85
N ALA A 199 12.87 -3.82 15.31
CA ALA A 199 14.32 -3.63 15.12
C ALA A 199 14.62 -2.57 14.05
N LEU A 200 13.80 -2.49 12.98
CA LEU A 200 13.94 -1.50 11.92
C LEU A 200 13.71 -0.09 12.47
N LEU A 201 12.60 0.12 13.18
CA LEU A 201 12.27 1.42 13.77
C LEU A 201 13.25 1.81 14.88
N SER A 202 13.78 0.85 15.63
CA SER A 202 14.82 1.12 16.64
C SER A 202 16.08 1.68 16.00
N LYS A 203 16.55 1.06 14.92
CA LYS A 203 17.71 1.56 14.15
C LYS A 203 17.42 2.90 13.50
N LEU A 204 16.20 3.09 12.96
CA LEU A 204 15.77 4.36 12.40
C LEU A 204 15.84 5.50 13.43
N ARG A 205 15.28 5.29 14.64
CA ARG A 205 15.35 6.29 15.72
C ARG A 205 16.78 6.66 16.07
N ALA A 206 17.66 5.66 16.17
CA ALA A 206 19.07 5.88 16.48
C ALA A 206 19.75 6.73 15.40
N THR A 207 19.49 6.43 14.11
CA THR A 207 20.03 7.18 12.98
C THR A 207 19.48 8.60 12.92
N LEU A 208 18.18 8.81 13.10
CA LEU A 208 17.56 10.13 13.13
C LEU A 208 18.13 11.03 14.24
N ARG A 209 18.37 10.45 15.44
CA ARG A 209 18.98 11.18 16.56
C ARG A 209 20.45 11.52 16.30
N ARG A 210 21.21 10.62 15.66
CA ARG A 210 22.64 10.78 15.41
C ARG A 210 22.92 11.73 14.25
N GLU A 211 22.18 11.58 13.14
CA GLU A 211 22.52 12.21 11.88
C GLU A 211 21.63 13.40 11.49
N TYR A 212 20.41 13.46 12.06
CA TYR A 212 19.41 14.46 11.68
C TYR A 212 18.90 15.30 12.87
N ALA A 213 19.61 15.29 13.98
CA ALA A 213 19.33 16.09 15.18
C ALA A 213 17.90 15.93 15.75
N PHE A 214 17.28 14.75 15.58
CA PHE A 214 15.97 14.47 16.18
C PHE A 214 16.04 14.45 17.71
N PRO A 215 14.93 14.76 18.41
CA PRO A 215 14.90 14.88 19.86
C PRO A 215 15.39 13.61 20.57
N ARG A 216 16.05 13.79 21.75
CA ARG A 216 16.50 12.69 22.61
C ARG A 216 15.49 12.47 23.74
N GLY A 217 15.62 11.33 24.42
CA GLY A 217 14.71 10.92 25.49
C GLY A 217 13.29 10.64 24.99
N ASP A 218 12.30 10.98 25.79
CA ASP A 218 10.88 10.69 25.55
C ASP A 218 10.16 11.76 24.72
N LYS A 219 10.91 12.71 24.16
CA LYS A 219 10.32 13.76 23.31
C LYS A 219 9.88 13.17 21.99
N LYS A 220 8.61 13.42 21.62
CA LYS A 220 7.98 12.97 20.37
C LYS A 220 8.70 13.51 19.15
N PHE A 221 8.75 12.69 18.09
CA PHE A 221 9.25 13.08 16.77
C PHE A 221 8.17 13.75 15.92
N ARG A 222 6.89 13.60 16.30
CA ARG A 222 5.71 13.99 15.52
C ARG A 222 5.65 13.28 14.17
N VAL A 223 6.08 12.04 14.17
CA VAL A 223 6.07 11.11 13.03
C VAL A 223 5.24 9.91 13.42
N THR A 224 4.18 9.64 12.66
CA THR A 224 3.33 8.46 12.90
C THR A 224 4.05 7.21 12.40
N ALA A 225 4.24 6.24 13.29
CA ALA A 225 4.74 4.91 12.95
C ALA A 225 3.63 3.88 13.00
N ILE A 226 3.61 2.99 11.99
CA ILE A 226 2.73 1.82 11.90
C ILE A 226 3.60 0.59 12.12
N TYR A 227 3.33 -0.19 13.15
CA TYR A 227 4.18 -1.33 13.52
C TYR A 227 3.39 -2.37 14.31
N SER A 228 3.98 -3.55 14.52
CA SER A 228 3.40 -4.57 15.39
C SER A 228 4.13 -4.60 16.72
N THR A 229 3.36 -4.74 17.82
CA THR A 229 3.90 -4.98 19.17
C THR A 229 4.31 -6.45 19.39
N GLU A 230 4.14 -7.31 18.39
CA GLU A 230 4.61 -8.69 18.43
C GLU A 230 6.13 -8.72 18.44
N PRO A 231 6.78 -9.42 19.39
CA PRO A 231 8.20 -9.66 19.33
C PRO A 231 8.56 -10.39 18.03
N GLN A 232 9.67 -9.99 17.39
CA GLN A 232 10.12 -10.66 16.18
C GLN A 232 10.54 -12.09 16.49
N ALA A 233 9.87 -13.09 15.89
CA ALA A 233 10.19 -14.49 16.09
C ALA A 233 11.40 -14.89 15.21
N GLY A 234 12.38 -15.52 15.85
CA GLY A 234 13.54 -16.14 15.21
C GLY A 234 14.60 -15.16 14.71
N ALA A 235 15.88 -15.47 15.00
CA ALA A 235 16.97 -14.94 14.19
C ALA A 235 17.00 -15.70 12.84
N PRO A 236 17.47 -15.08 11.73
CA PRO A 236 17.69 -15.82 10.49
C PRO A 236 18.62 -17.01 10.75
N ALA A 237 18.27 -18.19 10.26
CA ALA A 237 19.03 -19.42 10.47
C ALA A 237 20.44 -19.35 9.84
N ASP A 238 20.64 -18.46 8.88
CA ASP A 238 21.91 -18.28 8.17
C ASP A 238 22.28 -16.79 8.21
N GLY A 239 23.14 -16.41 9.12
CA GLY A 239 23.83 -15.11 9.34
C GLY A 239 23.83 -14.03 8.24
N GLY A 240 22.80 -13.91 7.45
CA GLY A 240 22.64 -12.90 6.42
C GLY A 240 22.51 -11.50 7.03
N ALA A 241 23.43 -10.63 6.68
CA ALA A 241 23.61 -9.29 7.24
C ALA A 241 22.54 -8.27 6.81
N GLY A 242 21.29 -8.68 6.55
CA GLY A 242 20.21 -7.78 6.14
C GLY A 242 19.02 -7.86 7.08
N LEU A 243 18.43 -6.70 7.45
CA LEU A 243 17.10 -6.59 8.08
C LEU A 243 15.97 -6.87 7.07
N ALA A 244 16.33 -7.22 5.83
CA ALA A 244 15.40 -7.51 4.76
C ALA A 244 14.49 -8.69 5.14
N CYS A 245 13.24 -8.64 4.71
CA CYS A 245 12.23 -9.70 4.88
C CYS A 245 12.72 -11.11 4.47
N ALA A 246 13.80 -11.19 3.67
CA ALA A 246 14.40 -12.42 3.19
C ALA A 246 14.90 -13.35 4.30
N GLY A 247 15.31 -12.83 5.48
CA GLY A 247 15.83 -13.67 6.58
C GLY A 247 14.77 -14.15 7.57
N TYR A 248 13.63 -13.46 7.67
CA TYR A 248 12.61 -13.74 8.71
C TYR A 248 11.33 -14.38 8.17
N GLY A 249 11.16 -14.46 6.87
CA GLY A 249 9.88 -14.82 6.28
C GLY A 249 8.82 -13.72 6.47
N SER A 250 7.85 -13.69 5.59
CA SER A 250 6.71 -12.77 5.68
C SER A 250 5.50 -13.35 4.96
N ALA A 251 4.31 -13.03 5.45
CA ALA A 251 3.06 -13.47 4.87
C ALA A 251 2.14 -12.29 4.57
N MET A 252 1.28 -12.48 3.57
CA MET A 252 0.40 -11.43 3.05
C MET A 252 -0.47 -10.81 4.16
N HIS A 253 -1.07 -11.61 5.04
CA HIS A 253 -1.96 -11.10 6.08
C HIS A 253 -1.29 -10.07 7.01
N MET A 254 0.03 -10.21 7.27
CA MET A 254 0.77 -9.19 8.03
C MET A 254 1.10 -7.97 7.18
N THR A 255 1.68 -8.18 6.00
CA THR A 255 2.13 -7.07 5.16
C THR A 255 0.96 -6.27 4.62
N ALA A 256 -0.12 -6.93 4.19
CA ALA A 256 -1.32 -6.26 3.71
C ALA A 256 -2.01 -5.48 4.84
N SER A 257 -2.21 -6.08 6.01
CA SER A 257 -2.83 -5.40 7.14
C SER A 257 -2.05 -4.15 7.58
N MET A 258 -0.70 -4.20 7.56
CA MET A 258 0.14 -3.04 7.84
C MET A 258 -0.04 -1.95 6.77
N GLY A 259 -0.08 -2.31 5.49
CA GLY A 259 -0.33 -1.39 4.38
C GLY A 259 -1.72 -0.76 4.43
N LEU A 260 -2.75 -1.56 4.72
CA LEU A 260 -4.13 -1.09 4.90
C LEU A 260 -4.26 -0.12 6.08
N LEU A 261 -3.61 -0.42 7.22
CA LEU A 261 -3.59 0.48 8.37
C LEU A 261 -2.88 1.80 8.05
N ALA A 262 -1.75 1.75 7.32
CA ALA A 262 -1.05 2.94 6.88
C ALA A 262 -1.92 3.81 5.96
N ALA A 263 -2.62 3.20 5.01
CA ALA A 263 -3.57 3.89 4.14
C ALA A 263 -4.73 4.50 4.94
N GLY A 264 -5.30 3.77 5.90
CA GLY A 264 -6.35 4.28 6.79
C GLY A 264 -5.91 5.53 7.56
N CYS A 265 -4.70 5.51 8.14
CA CYS A 265 -4.13 6.68 8.81
C CYS A 265 -3.93 7.87 7.86
N ALA A 266 -3.51 7.62 6.61
CA ALA A 266 -3.36 8.67 5.61
C ALA A 266 -4.71 9.27 5.19
N LEU A 267 -5.73 8.43 5.01
CA LEU A 267 -7.09 8.88 4.68
C LEU A 267 -7.70 9.72 5.82
N ASP A 268 -7.51 9.32 7.07
CA ASP A 268 -7.95 10.07 8.24
C ASP A 268 -7.25 11.44 8.33
N LEU A 269 -5.98 11.50 7.98
CA LEU A 269 -5.19 12.73 7.99
C LEU A 269 -5.74 13.77 6.99
N VAL A 270 -6.16 13.36 5.80
CA VAL A 270 -6.62 14.29 4.75
C VAL A 270 -8.13 14.42 4.72
N GLY A 271 -8.87 13.39 5.13
CA GLY A 271 -10.33 13.34 5.08
C GLY A 271 -11.03 14.00 6.26
N ARG A 272 -10.37 14.08 7.42
CA ARG A 272 -10.90 14.72 8.65
C ARG A 272 -10.27 16.09 8.85
#